data_154a1fffb3e6f9140501b584bea68571
#
_entry.id   154a1fffb3e6f9140501b584bea68571
#
_cell.length_a   1.000
_cell.length_b   1.000
_cell.length_c   1.000
_cell.angle_alpha   90.00
_cell.angle_beta   90.00
_cell.angle_gamma   90.00
#
_symmetry.space_group_name_H-M   'P 1'
#
loop_
_entity.id
_entity.type
_entity.pdbx_description
1 polymer ?
#
loop_
_entity_poly.entity_id
_entity_poly.type
_entity_poly.pdbx_seq_one_letter_code
_entity_poly.pdbx_strand_id
1 'polypeptide(L)'
;MQDIKKRWKPYYDEKKHFLRLEQFVLFEMALMIVNRWKQDADANKGYIVFTKYQNIGKKQYVPEDYIIQNASVCLRKFRSEKMWKDTLKEYKKDEYAGIRLYDITEDRIVEKNTGNLVYAARKKDYLCYILSYSRSRDKRYATHGTYRYFNKNNEEKQIYITLNEELDEMICDVKRGGEPRKKIVITMEELLDAAEEIQEKRPGDPCARILKTNVIKAVKNGSVSMAEQLELDRVVNIVGMVGAGKTTLLKVLAYILDQRKKRTVIVTDTVAEVFQLYQYFRSLGCQCSPLIGKAERVKYINQLIGEEEDYLDEEISGYLTTNCLIDGLDTKNENAVSFGEEPCTKLEQGNRRYVCPYFEQCPATAMQREALTGNLVITTVAGLVMGSSRCCVLR
;
A
#
# COMPACT_ATOMS: atom_id res chain seq x y z
N MET A 1 -8.55 13.19 20.22
CA MET A 1 -7.41 13.51 21.09
C MET A 1 -7.70 14.68 22.05
N GLN A 2 -8.19 15.85 21.58
CA GLN A 2 -8.47 17.00 22.48
C GLN A 2 -9.44 16.65 23.60
N ASP A 3 -10.53 15.93 23.32
CA ASP A 3 -11.52 15.53 24.34
C ASP A 3 -10.91 14.58 25.38
N ILE A 4 -10.04 13.65 24.96
CA ILE A 4 -9.32 12.76 25.86
C ILE A 4 -8.37 13.55 26.75
N LYS A 5 -7.59 14.47 26.17
CA LYS A 5 -6.68 15.35 26.94
C LYS A 5 -7.46 16.18 27.96
N LYS A 6 -8.59 16.80 27.57
CA LYS A 6 -9.43 17.61 28.47
C LYS A 6 -9.95 16.77 29.62
N ARG A 7 -10.37 15.53 29.38
CA ARG A 7 -10.90 14.61 30.41
C ARG A 7 -9.85 14.14 31.39
N TRP A 8 -8.62 13.85 30.93
CA TRP A 8 -7.56 13.28 31.77
C TRP A 8 -6.61 14.32 32.36
N LYS A 9 -6.66 15.58 31.90
CA LYS A 9 -5.85 16.68 32.43
C LYS A 9 -5.93 16.84 33.97
N PRO A 10 -7.10 16.71 34.65
CA PRO A 10 -7.18 16.83 36.10
C PRO A 10 -6.37 15.76 36.84
N TYR A 11 -6.09 14.62 36.24
CA TYR A 11 -5.39 13.50 36.85
C TYR A 11 -3.89 13.45 36.46
N TYR A 12 -3.40 14.46 35.74
CA TYR A 12 -2.04 14.48 35.22
C TYR A 12 -1.36 15.82 35.52
N ASP A 13 -0.32 15.78 36.35
CA ASP A 13 0.46 16.97 36.68
C ASP A 13 1.65 17.15 35.72
N GLU A 14 1.49 18.02 34.74
CA GLU A 14 2.53 18.31 33.74
C GLU A 14 3.80 18.96 34.35
N LYS A 15 3.74 19.46 35.59
CA LYS A 15 4.92 20.03 36.27
C LYS A 15 5.79 18.96 36.91
N LYS A 16 5.19 17.83 37.28
CA LYS A 16 5.88 16.68 37.89
C LYS A 16 6.41 15.68 36.90
N HIS A 17 5.85 15.65 35.67
CA HIS A 17 6.12 14.62 34.69
C HIS A 17 6.84 15.18 33.46
N PHE A 18 7.88 14.49 33.01
CA PHE A 18 8.64 14.88 31.83
C PHE A 18 7.84 14.73 30.54
N LEU A 19 7.06 13.64 30.41
CA LEU A 19 6.19 13.45 29.28
C LEU A 19 5.01 14.42 29.34
N ARG A 20 4.71 15.12 28.26
CA ARG A 20 3.47 15.88 28.15
C ARG A 20 2.27 14.92 28.16
N LEU A 21 1.13 15.34 28.69
CA LEU A 21 -0.09 14.52 28.76
C LEU A 21 -0.43 13.85 27.43
N GLU A 22 -0.28 14.54 26.31
CA GLU A 22 -0.52 13.98 24.99
C GLU A 22 0.42 12.83 24.64
N GLN A 23 1.70 12.97 24.95
CA GLN A 23 2.70 11.92 24.70
C GLN A 23 2.45 10.70 25.59
N PHE A 24 2.13 10.92 26.84
CA PHE A 24 1.78 9.89 27.80
C PHE A 24 0.55 9.08 27.33
N VAL A 25 -0.55 9.78 27.01
CA VAL A 25 -1.79 9.15 26.51
C VAL A 25 -1.55 8.35 25.21
N LEU A 26 -0.82 8.94 24.26
CA LEU A 26 -0.50 8.25 23.00
C LEU A 26 0.37 7.03 23.21
N PHE A 27 1.31 7.10 24.17
CA PHE A 27 2.16 5.96 24.47
C PHE A 27 1.38 4.83 25.15
N GLU A 28 0.47 5.14 26.08
CA GLU A 28 -0.42 4.14 26.65
C GLU A 28 -1.33 3.48 25.62
N MET A 29 -1.85 4.25 24.65
CA MET A 29 -2.58 3.68 23.51
C MET A 29 -1.68 2.74 22.67
N ALA A 30 -0.42 3.12 22.48
CA ALA A 30 0.52 2.28 21.76
C ALA A 30 0.83 0.98 22.53
N LEU A 31 1.04 1.05 23.85
CA LEU A 31 1.21 -0.12 24.70
C LEU A 31 -0.04 -1.03 24.68
N MET A 32 -1.24 -0.44 24.69
CA MET A 32 -2.49 -1.20 24.57
C MET A 32 -2.57 -1.98 23.26
N ILE A 33 -2.17 -1.37 22.14
CA ILE A 33 -2.14 -2.03 20.83
C ILE A 33 -1.14 -3.18 20.86
N VAL A 34 0.09 -2.94 21.36
CA VAL A 34 1.15 -3.96 21.44
C VAL A 34 0.71 -5.14 22.29
N ASN A 35 0.14 -4.88 23.46
CA ASN A 35 -0.32 -5.91 24.39
C ASN A 35 -1.45 -6.77 23.80
N ARG A 36 -2.36 -6.18 23.02
CA ARG A 36 -3.43 -6.91 22.32
C ARG A 36 -2.93 -7.69 21.12
N TRP A 37 -1.91 -7.17 20.43
CA TRP A 37 -1.33 -7.84 19.27
C TRP A 37 -0.60 -9.13 19.62
N LYS A 38 0.14 -9.11 20.71
CA LYS A 38 0.94 -10.24 21.16
C LYS A 38 1.05 -10.20 22.69
N GLN A 39 0.33 -11.08 23.35
CA GLN A 39 0.24 -11.13 24.82
C GLN A 39 1.59 -11.21 25.53
N ASP A 40 2.63 -11.80 24.90
CA ASP A 40 3.99 -11.90 25.42
C ASP A 40 4.99 -11.01 24.67
N ALA A 41 4.54 -9.87 24.16
CA ALA A 41 5.43 -8.99 23.43
C ALA A 41 6.48 -8.38 24.35
N ASP A 42 7.76 -8.45 23.93
CA ASP A 42 8.85 -7.71 24.52
C ASP A 42 8.55 -6.21 24.40
N ALA A 43 8.36 -5.54 25.52
CA ALA A 43 8.06 -4.13 25.58
C ALA A 43 9.13 -3.25 24.89
N ASN A 44 10.40 -3.68 24.90
CA ASN A 44 11.48 -2.95 24.25
C ASN A 44 11.40 -3.00 22.72
N LYS A 45 10.69 -4.00 22.19
CA LYS A 45 10.47 -4.22 20.74
C LYS A 45 9.09 -3.80 20.25
N GLY A 46 8.29 -3.16 21.10
CA GLY A 46 6.92 -2.75 20.76
C GLY A 46 6.84 -1.84 19.52
N TYR A 47 7.89 -1.06 19.22
CA TYR A 47 7.97 -0.23 18.01
C TYR A 47 7.78 -1.04 16.72
N ILE A 48 8.18 -2.31 16.72
CA ILE A 48 8.07 -3.20 15.57
C ILE A 48 6.60 -3.32 15.12
N VAL A 49 5.64 -3.30 16.04
CA VAL A 49 4.20 -3.35 15.73
C VAL A 49 3.76 -2.20 14.84
N PHE A 50 4.41 -1.04 14.94
CA PHE A 50 4.10 0.15 14.14
C PHE A 50 4.90 0.23 12.83
N THR A 51 5.86 -0.68 12.63
CA THR A 51 6.55 -0.81 11.33
C THR A 51 5.68 -1.66 10.40
N LYS A 52 5.49 -1.22 9.15
CA LYS A 52 4.60 -1.90 8.19
C LYS A 52 5.06 -3.30 7.75
N TYR A 53 6.22 -3.75 8.18
CA TYR A 53 6.85 -4.98 7.70
C TYR A 53 6.36 -6.28 8.35
N GLN A 54 5.51 -6.22 9.38
CA GLN A 54 5.14 -7.41 10.16
C GLN A 54 4.13 -8.34 9.49
N ASN A 55 3.44 -7.86 8.47
CA ASN A 55 2.38 -8.64 7.81
C ASN A 55 2.88 -9.50 6.65
N ILE A 56 4.19 -9.46 6.37
CA ILE A 56 4.81 -10.29 5.35
C ILE A 56 4.85 -11.73 5.91
N GLY A 57 4.00 -12.61 5.37
CA GLY A 57 3.96 -14.02 5.72
C GLY A 57 2.81 -14.46 6.64
N LYS A 58 1.96 -13.59 7.13
CA LYS A 58 0.77 -14.01 7.90
C LYS A 58 -0.34 -14.50 6.97
N LYS A 59 -0.84 -15.72 7.27
CA LYS A 59 -1.92 -16.37 6.50
C LYS A 59 -3.32 -15.79 6.77
N GLN A 60 -3.50 -15.02 7.83
CA GLN A 60 -4.78 -14.46 8.25
C GLN A 60 -4.61 -13.01 8.72
N TYR A 61 -5.48 -12.13 8.24
CA TYR A 61 -5.65 -10.77 8.72
C TYR A 61 -6.36 -10.81 10.07
N VAL A 62 -5.73 -10.28 11.10
CA VAL A 62 -6.36 -10.08 12.41
C VAL A 62 -6.86 -8.64 12.53
N PRO A 63 -7.94 -8.39 13.32
CA PRO A 63 -8.51 -7.04 13.47
C PRO A 63 -7.48 -5.99 13.91
N GLU A 64 -6.46 -6.40 14.67
CA GLU A 64 -5.37 -5.56 15.15
C GLU A 64 -4.48 -5.04 14.00
N ASP A 65 -4.27 -5.83 12.95
CA ASP A 65 -3.54 -5.41 11.74
C ASP A 65 -4.24 -4.22 11.09
N TYR A 66 -5.57 -4.25 11.05
CA TYR A 66 -6.37 -3.16 10.52
C TYR A 66 -6.28 -1.90 11.40
N ILE A 67 -6.33 -2.07 12.72
CA ILE A 67 -6.17 -0.98 13.68
C ILE A 67 -4.81 -0.29 13.50
N ILE A 68 -3.74 -1.07 13.36
CA ILE A 68 -2.38 -0.54 13.20
C ILE A 68 -2.20 0.17 11.85
N GLN A 69 -2.71 -0.40 10.77
CA GLN A 69 -2.63 0.21 9.44
C GLN A 69 -3.40 1.53 9.37
N ASN A 70 -4.51 1.62 10.10
CA ASN A 70 -5.38 2.80 10.14
C ASN A 70 -5.17 3.63 11.41
N ALA A 71 -4.17 3.31 12.23
CA ALA A 71 -3.84 4.07 13.41
C ALA A 71 -3.60 5.54 13.06
N SER A 72 -4.01 6.41 13.97
CA SER A 72 -3.74 7.84 13.91
C SER A 72 -2.26 8.09 13.58
N VAL A 73 -2.00 9.09 12.74
CA VAL A 73 -0.62 9.52 12.42
C VAL A 73 0.17 9.78 13.70
N CYS A 74 -0.49 10.27 14.75
CA CYS A 74 0.12 10.50 16.06
C CYS A 74 0.69 9.21 16.70
N LEU A 75 0.06 8.05 16.49
CA LEU A 75 0.58 6.76 16.98
C LEU A 75 1.71 6.22 16.11
N ARG A 76 1.75 6.58 14.83
CA ARG A 76 2.80 6.12 13.90
C ARG A 76 4.20 6.66 14.23
N LYS A 77 4.32 7.71 15.04
CA LYS A 77 5.64 8.19 15.52
C LYS A 77 6.39 7.11 16.29
N PHE A 78 5.68 6.20 16.96
CA PHE A 78 6.27 5.08 17.71
C PHE A 78 6.85 3.95 16.85
N ARG A 79 6.82 4.07 15.52
CA ARG A 79 7.61 3.21 14.60
C ARG A 79 9.13 3.44 14.72
N SER A 80 9.55 4.58 15.24
CA SER A 80 10.96 4.89 15.51
C SER A 80 11.40 4.15 16.76
N GLU A 81 12.38 3.26 16.64
CA GLU A 81 12.96 2.53 17.76
C GLU A 81 13.47 3.48 18.85
N LYS A 82 14.17 4.53 18.45
CA LYS A 82 14.68 5.55 19.39
C LYS A 82 13.53 6.20 20.15
N MET A 83 12.53 6.72 19.44
CA MET A 83 11.37 7.37 20.08
C MET A 83 10.65 6.43 21.04
N TRP A 84 10.46 5.17 20.64
CA TRP A 84 9.84 4.14 21.46
C TRP A 84 10.63 3.91 22.75
N LYS A 85 11.92 3.60 22.63
CA LYS A 85 12.78 3.29 23.77
C LYS A 85 12.94 4.47 24.72
N ASP A 86 13.12 5.69 24.21
CA ASP A 86 13.22 6.90 25.02
C ASP A 86 11.92 7.14 25.79
N THR A 87 10.75 7.00 25.14
CA THR A 87 9.45 7.16 25.78
C THR A 87 9.17 6.04 26.78
N LEU A 88 9.55 4.78 26.48
CA LEU A 88 9.40 3.64 27.38
C LEU A 88 10.24 3.81 28.65
N LYS A 89 11.51 4.24 28.49
CA LYS A 89 12.41 4.52 29.61
C LYS A 89 11.81 5.58 30.55
N GLU A 90 11.26 6.63 29.98
CA GLU A 90 10.60 7.69 30.74
C GLU A 90 9.34 7.17 31.45
N TYR A 91 8.47 6.47 30.74
CA TYR A 91 7.23 5.90 31.25
C TYR A 91 7.43 4.91 32.40
N LYS A 92 8.58 4.19 32.45
CA LYS A 92 8.92 3.22 33.51
C LYS A 92 9.28 3.88 34.84
N LYS A 93 9.53 5.19 34.89
CA LYS A 93 9.91 5.89 36.14
C LYS A 93 8.82 5.83 37.21
N ASP A 94 9.22 5.81 38.46
CA ASP A 94 8.31 5.69 39.61
C ASP A 94 7.31 6.83 39.71
N GLU A 95 7.65 8.01 39.21
CA GLU A 95 6.75 9.16 39.18
C GLU A 95 5.45 8.90 38.38
N TYR A 96 5.46 7.94 37.45
CA TYR A 96 4.28 7.52 36.70
C TYR A 96 3.58 6.31 37.32
N ALA A 97 4.13 5.67 38.36
CA ALA A 97 3.61 4.42 38.93
C ALA A 97 2.14 4.52 39.37
N GLY A 98 1.73 5.69 39.89
CA GLY A 98 0.36 5.91 40.36
C GLY A 98 -0.67 6.20 39.29
N ILE A 99 -0.24 6.54 38.05
CA ILE A 99 -1.12 6.99 36.99
C ILE A 99 -1.10 6.12 35.73
N ARG A 100 -0.07 5.27 35.53
CA ARG A 100 0.08 4.43 34.34
C ARG A 100 -0.90 3.26 34.33
N LEU A 101 -1.42 2.91 33.15
CA LEU A 101 -2.30 1.76 32.93
C LEU A 101 -1.55 0.45 32.83
N TYR A 102 -0.30 0.50 32.41
CA TYR A 102 0.53 -0.67 32.15
C TYR A 102 1.80 -0.61 33.00
N ASP A 103 2.11 -1.70 33.66
CA ASP A 103 3.44 -1.93 34.23
C ASP A 103 4.32 -2.68 33.24
N ILE A 104 5.60 -2.46 33.32
CA ILE A 104 6.58 -3.18 32.52
C ILE A 104 7.41 -4.03 33.47
N THR A 105 7.09 -5.31 33.53
CA THR A 105 7.74 -6.30 34.40
C THR A 105 8.45 -7.34 33.55
N GLU A 106 9.73 -7.57 33.78
CA GLU A 106 10.55 -8.51 32.99
C GLU A 106 10.42 -8.27 31.47
N ASP A 107 10.43 -7.00 31.08
CA ASP A 107 10.27 -6.55 29.70
C ASP A 107 8.91 -6.92 29.05
N ARG A 108 7.92 -7.34 29.83
CA ARG A 108 6.54 -7.62 29.40
C ARG A 108 5.61 -6.48 29.78
N ILE A 109 4.64 -6.24 28.93
CA ILE A 109 3.58 -5.25 29.17
C ILE A 109 2.48 -5.93 30.00
N VAL A 110 2.32 -5.52 31.25
CA VAL A 110 1.32 -6.05 32.17
C VAL A 110 0.25 -4.98 32.43
N GLU A 111 -0.99 -5.29 32.11
CA GLU A 111 -2.09 -4.39 32.41
C GLU A 111 -2.39 -4.37 33.91
N LYS A 112 -2.49 -3.19 34.50
CA LYS A 112 -2.91 -3.03 35.89
C LYS A 112 -4.39 -3.37 36.04
N ASN A 113 -4.68 -4.43 36.77
CA ASN A 113 -6.03 -4.79 37.14
C ASN A 113 -6.39 -4.19 38.51
N THR A 114 -6.65 -2.89 38.55
CA THR A 114 -6.84 -2.17 39.82
C THR A 114 -8.28 -2.14 40.29
N GLY A 115 -9.25 -2.63 39.52
CA GLY A 115 -10.67 -2.44 39.82
C GLY A 115 -11.12 -0.96 39.85
N ASN A 116 -10.21 -0.03 39.55
CA ASN A 116 -10.47 1.40 39.62
C ASN A 116 -11.24 1.88 38.39
N LEU A 117 -12.41 2.51 38.63
CA LEU A 117 -13.28 3.04 37.55
C LEU A 117 -12.57 4.03 36.64
N VAL A 118 -11.61 4.80 37.15
CA VAL A 118 -10.83 5.78 36.37
C VAL A 118 -10.00 5.07 35.31
N TYR A 119 -9.35 3.96 35.65
CA TYR A 119 -8.57 3.16 34.68
C TYR A 119 -9.48 2.51 33.63
N ALA A 120 -10.61 1.96 34.05
CA ALA A 120 -11.58 1.36 33.14
C ALA A 120 -12.14 2.37 32.14
N ALA A 121 -12.48 3.58 32.60
CA ALA A 121 -12.97 4.67 31.77
C ALA A 121 -11.90 5.14 30.76
N ARG A 122 -10.64 5.27 31.20
CA ARG A 122 -9.51 5.66 30.35
C ARG A 122 -9.25 4.63 29.24
N LYS A 123 -9.25 3.35 29.60
CA LYS A 123 -9.12 2.26 28.63
C LYS A 123 -10.22 2.29 27.57
N LYS A 124 -11.46 2.54 27.99
CA LYS A 124 -12.60 2.69 27.08
C LYS A 124 -12.42 3.87 26.13
N ASP A 125 -11.96 5.02 26.62
CA ASP A 125 -11.67 6.20 25.81
C ASP A 125 -10.59 5.91 24.76
N TYR A 126 -9.53 5.20 25.14
CA TYR A 126 -8.45 4.81 24.26
C TYR A 126 -8.94 3.86 23.14
N LEU A 127 -9.72 2.85 23.50
CA LEU A 127 -10.34 1.95 22.55
C LEU A 127 -11.25 2.68 21.57
N CYS A 128 -12.12 3.56 22.07
CA CYS A 128 -12.99 4.37 21.22
C CYS A 128 -12.20 5.24 20.25
N TYR A 129 -11.10 5.84 20.70
CA TYR A 129 -10.25 6.65 19.87
C TYR A 129 -9.56 5.82 18.78
N ILE A 130 -8.94 4.69 19.15
CA ILE A 130 -8.26 3.79 18.21
C ILE A 130 -9.26 3.25 17.17
N LEU A 131 -10.40 2.74 17.62
CA LEU A 131 -11.43 2.18 16.76
C LEU A 131 -12.09 3.24 15.86
N SER A 132 -12.19 4.50 16.32
CA SER A 132 -12.75 5.58 15.52
C SER A 132 -11.90 5.89 14.28
N TYR A 133 -10.58 5.70 14.39
CA TYR A 133 -9.66 5.84 13.25
C TYR A 133 -9.63 4.61 12.34
N SER A 134 -10.01 3.44 12.87
CA SER A 134 -10.01 2.19 12.11
C SER A 134 -11.28 1.94 11.31
N ARG A 135 -12.36 2.67 11.55
CA ARG A 135 -13.59 2.52 10.78
C ARG A 135 -13.38 2.98 9.34
N SER A 136 -13.75 2.12 8.39
CA SER A 136 -13.90 2.51 6.99
C SER A 136 -14.91 3.65 6.95
N ARG A 137 -14.45 4.84 6.62
CA ARG A 137 -15.31 6.03 6.45
C ARG A 137 -15.47 6.23 4.96
N ASP A 138 -16.63 6.72 4.57
CA ASP A 138 -16.83 7.25 3.24
C ASP A 138 -15.71 8.25 2.95
N LYS A 139 -15.14 8.14 1.76
CA LYS A 139 -14.10 9.08 1.32
C LYS A 139 -14.70 10.48 1.35
N ARG A 140 -14.08 11.37 2.11
CA ARG A 140 -14.39 12.80 2.09
C ARG A 140 -13.27 13.50 1.38
N TYR A 141 -13.59 14.12 0.27
CA TYR A 141 -12.64 14.94 -0.46
C TYR A 141 -12.50 16.29 0.25
N ALA A 142 -11.29 16.81 0.25
CA ALA A 142 -11.02 18.14 0.74
C ALA A 142 -11.65 19.17 -0.21
N THR A 143 -12.19 20.22 0.37
CA THR A 143 -12.71 21.39 -0.35
C THR A 143 -11.71 22.54 -0.26
N HIS A 144 -12.04 23.68 -0.82
CA HIS A 144 -11.24 24.90 -0.72
C HIS A 144 -10.90 25.24 0.74
N GLY A 145 -9.63 25.49 1.05
CA GLY A 145 -9.19 25.83 2.41
C GLY A 145 -7.84 25.26 2.84
N THR A 146 -7.45 25.59 4.06
CA THR A 146 -6.18 25.15 4.66
C THR A 146 -6.35 23.83 5.38
N TYR A 147 -5.45 22.90 5.05
CA TYR A 147 -5.37 21.56 5.65
C TYR A 147 -3.96 21.33 6.19
N ARG A 148 -3.86 20.46 7.20
CA ARG A 148 -2.58 20.01 7.71
C ARG A 148 -2.32 18.57 7.30
N TYR A 149 -1.05 18.20 7.21
CA TYR A 149 -0.59 16.83 7.02
C TYR A 149 0.75 16.64 7.72
N PHE A 150 1.16 15.39 7.90
CA PHE A 150 2.43 15.08 8.51
C PHE A 150 3.38 14.49 7.47
N ASN A 151 4.58 15.05 7.39
CA ASN A 151 5.63 14.57 6.50
C ASN A 151 6.25 13.25 7.02
N LYS A 152 7.28 12.73 6.34
CA LYS A 152 7.97 11.48 6.73
C LYS A 152 8.64 11.56 8.09
N ASN A 153 9.07 12.75 8.49
CA ASN A 153 9.71 13.02 9.77
C ASN A 153 8.70 13.26 10.90
N ASN A 154 7.41 13.16 10.61
CA ASN A 154 6.32 13.43 11.53
C ASN A 154 6.18 14.91 11.94
N GLU A 155 6.71 15.81 11.12
CA GLU A 155 6.51 17.25 11.29
C GLU A 155 5.16 17.64 10.70
N GLU A 156 4.45 18.52 11.39
CA GLU A 156 3.20 19.08 10.88
C GLU A 156 3.51 20.09 9.77
N LYS A 157 2.89 19.90 8.62
CA LYS A 157 2.93 20.82 7.48
C LYS A 157 1.51 21.29 7.18
N GLN A 158 1.40 22.48 6.65
CA GLN A 158 0.14 23.03 6.17
C GLN A 158 0.15 23.14 4.65
N ILE A 159 -1.01 22.94 4.06
CA ILE A 159 -1.23 23.09 2.62
C ILE A 159 -2.58 23.75 2.39
N TYR A 160 -2.62 24.69 1.48
CA TYR A 160 -3.84 25.33 1.02
C TYR A 160 -4.35 24.62 -0.24
N ILE A 161 -5.62 24.31 -0.29
CA ILE A 161 -6.26 23.64 -1.44
C ILE A 161 -7.16 24.64 -2.12
N THR A 162 -6.90 24.87 -3.40
CA THR A 162 -7.77 25.62 -4.31
C THR A 162 -8.47 24.62 -5.22
N LEU A 163 -9.79 24.67 -5.31
CA LEU A 163 -10.55 23.85 -6.27
C LEU A 163 -10.53 24.56 -7.63
N ASN A 164 -10.30 23.78 -8.67
CA ASN A 164 -10.53 24.19 -10.04
C ASN A 164 -11.85 23.60 -10.52
N GLU A 165 -12.81 24.44 -10.85
CA GLU A 165 -14.19 24.06 -11.19
C GLU A 165 -14.29 23.15 -12.44
N GLU A 166 -13.26 23.17 -13.31
CA GLU A 166 -13.25 22.34 -14.54
C GLU A 166 -12.95 20.85 -14.29
N LEU A 167 -12.56 20.46 -13.08
CA LEU A 167 -12.14 19.10 -12.74
C LEU A 167 -13.18 18.26 -11.96
N ASP A 168 -14.38 18.78 -11.74
CA ASP A 168 -15.35 18.18 -10.78
C ASP A 168 -16.14 16.95 -11.27
N GLU A 169 -15.95 16.45 -12.51
CA GLU A 169 -16.91 15.50 -13.11
C GLU A 169 -16.51 14.02 -13.16
N MET A 170 -15.44 13.56 -12.54
CA MET A 170 -15.06 12.12 -12.62
C MET A 170 -15.00 11.39 -11.28
N ILE A 171 -16.11 10.79 -10.87
CA ILE A 171 -16.15 9.84 -9.74
C ILE A 171 -16.19 8.41 -10.30
N CYS A 172 -15.18 7.59 -9.99
CA CYS A 172 -15.19 6.17 -10.29
C CYS A 172 -15.45 5.33 -9.04
N ASP A 173 -16.51 4.53 -9.07
CA ASP A 173 -16.81 3.55 -8.03
C ASP A 173 -15.97 2.28 -8.22
N VAL A 174 -15.13 1.97 -7.23
CA VAL A 174 -14.34 0.73 -7.18
C VAL A 174 -15.09 -0.34 -6.39
N LYS A 175 -15.63 -1.34 -7.07
CA LYS A 175 -16.23 -2.52 -6.42
C LYS A 175 -15.13 -3.46 -5.92
N ARG A 176 -15.14 -3.74 -4.62
CA ARG A 176 -14.27 -4.74 -3.99
C ARG A 176 -15.01 -6.08 -3.90
N GLY A 177 -14.44 -7.12 -4.49
CA GLY A 177 -14.91 -8.48 -4.31
C GLY A 177 -13.78 -9.46 -4.58
N GLY A 178 -13.43 -10.30 -3.59
CA GLY A 178 -12.48 -11.39 -3.73
C GLY A 178 -13.19 -12.72 -3.57
N GLU A 179 -13.31 -13.51 -4.64
CA GLU A 179 -13.67 -14.92 -4.53
C GLU A 179 -12.48 -15.75 -4.02
N PRO A 180 -12.74 -16.86 -3.30
CA PRO A 180 -11.68 -17.77 -2.89
C PRO A 180 -10.91 -18.31 -4.10
N ARG A 181 -9.59 -18.48 -3.94
CA ARG A 181 -8.71 -18.95 -5.01
C ARG A 181 -9.17 -20.32 -5.50
N LYS A 182 -9.73 -20.37 -6.70
CA LYS A 182 -10.03 -21.61 -7.41
C LYS A 182 -8.82 -21.97 -8.28
N LYS A 183 -8.51 -23.27 -8.37
CA LYS A 183 -7.56 -23.82 -9.33
C LYS A 183 -7.94 -23.36 -10.74
N ILE A 184 -6.98 -22.83 -11.47
CA ILE A 184 -7.17 -22.42 -12.85
C ILE A 184 -6.53 -23.50 -13.71
N VAL A 185 -7.30 -24.05 -14.65
CA VAL A 185 -6.83 -25.03 -15.63
C VAL A 185 -6.91 -24.36 -17.00
N ILE A 186 -5.86 -24.50 -17.77
CA ILE A 186 -5.72 -24.01 -19.15
C ILE A 186 -5.24 -25.17 -20.00
N THR A 187 -6.02 -25.56 -21.01
CA THR A 187 -5.64 -26.63 -21.94
C THR A 187 -4.60 -26.19 -22.95
N MET A 188 -3.90 -27.14 -23.57
CA MET A 188 -2.95 -26.82 -24.64
C MET A 188 -3.66 -26.26 -25.88
N GLU A 189 -4.87 -26.71 -26.16
CA GLU A 189 -5.72 -26.18 -27.23
C GLU A 189 -6.01 -24.72 -27.00
N GLU A 190 -6.52 -24.35 -25.82
CA GLU A 190 -6.80 -22.98 -25.44
C GLU A 190 -5.56 -22.06 -25.50
N LEU A 191 -4.37 -22.60 -25.17
CA LEU A 191 -3.11 -21.85 -25.32
C LEU A 191 -2.79 -21.55 -26.79
N LEU A 192 -3.03 -22.51 -27.67
CA LEU A 192 -2.76 -22.34 -29.10
C LEU A 192 -3.78 -21.39 -29.73
N ASP A 193 -5.06 -21.53 -29.41
CA ASP A 193 -6.12 -20.63 -29.90
C ASP A 193 -5.85 -19.19 -29.48
N ALA A 194 -5.49 -18.97 -28.21
CA ALA A 194 -5.15 -17.64 -27.72
C ALA A 194 -3.89 -17.06 -28.36
N ALA A 195 -2.90 -17.92 -28.70
CA ALA A 195 -1.72 -17.49 -29.40
C ALA A 195 -2.00 -17.11 -30.88
N GLU A 196 -2.94 -17.80 -31.53
CA GLU A 196 -3.43 -17.45 -32.85
C GLU A 196 -4.18 -16.13 -32.83
N GLU A 197 -5.08 -15.94 -31.87
CA GLU A 197 -5.80 -14.67 -31.67
C GLU A 197 -4.85 -13.48 -31.44
N ILE A 198 -3.79 -13.67 -30.63
CA ILE A 198 -2.74 -12.67 -30.43
C ILE A 198 -2.06 -12.34 -31.78
N GLN A 199 -1.73 -13.34 -32.56
CA GLN A 199 -1.07 -13.16 -33.87
C GLN A 199 -1.99 -12.46 -34.88
N GLU A 200 -3.29 -12.71 -34.85
CA GLU A 200 -4.30 -11.97 -35.64
C GLU A 200 -4.36 -10.50 -35.26
N LYS A 201 -4.41 -10.21 -33.96
CA LYS A 201 -4.44 -8.83 -33.44
C LYS A 201 -3.12 -8.09 -33.62
N ARG A 202 -2.03 -8.79 -33.66
CA ARG A 202 -0.66 -8.27 -33.86
C ARG A 202 0.05 -9.04 -34.99
N PRO A 203 -0.20 -8.69 -36.23
CA PRO A 203 0.50 -9.31 -37.37
C PRO A 203 2.02 -9.20 -37.21
N GLY A 204 2.70 -10.35 -37.29
CA GLY A 204 4.14 -10.43 -37.06
C GLY A 204 4.56 -10.90 -35.66
N ASP A 205 3.66 -11.01 -34.71
CA ASP A 205 3.96 -11.62 -33.41
C ASP A 205 4.16 -13.14 -33.59
N PRO A 206 5.28 -13.72 -33.14
CA PRO A 206 5.59 -15.13 -33.39
C PRO A 206 4.92 -16.10 -32.40
N CYS A 207 3.97 -15.65 -31.56
CA CYS A 207 3.41 -16.45 -30.46
C CYS A 207 2.89 -17.81 -30.89
N ALA A 208 2.02 -17.88 -31.92
CA ALA A 208 1.45 -19.13 -32.39
C ALA A 208 2.52 -20.08 -32.93
N ARG A 209 3.45 -19.55 -33.75
CA ARG A 209 4.57 -20.34 -34.31
C ARG A 209 5.44 -20.93 -33.21
N ILE A 210 5.82 -20.12 -32.21
CA ILE A 210 6.68 -20.54 -31.12
C ILE A 210 6.00 -21.62 -30.26
N LEU A 211 4.72 -21.48 -29.94
CA LEU A 211 4.01 -22.46 -29.12
C LEU A 211 3.73 -23.76 -29.88
N LYS A 212 3.48 -23.71 -31.21
CA LYS A 212 3.32 -24.90 -32.04
C LYS A 212 4.61 -25.71 -32.20
N THR A 213 5.77 -25.04 -32.20
CA THR A 213 7.08 -25.72 -32.38
C THR A 213 7.68 -26.22 -31.07
N ASN A 214 7.30 -25.65 -29.94
CA ASN A 214 7.85 -25.98 -28.62
C ASN A 214 6.95 -26.94 -27.86
N VAL A 215 7.52 -28.08 -27.48
CA VAL A 215 6.82 -29.09 -26.67
C VAL A 215 6.87 -28.73 -25.21
N ILE A 216 5.70 -28.57 -24.57
CA ILE A 216 5.60 -28.38 -23.14
C ILE A 216 5.44 -29.73 -22.45
N LYS A 217 6.36 -30.03 -21.51
CA LYS A 217 6.34 -31.25 -20.71
C LYS A 217 6.04 -30.92 -19.26
N ALA A 218 5.18 -31.68 -18.63
CA ALA A 218 4.92 -31.60 -17.22
C ALA A 218 5.79 -32.60 -16.45
N VAL A 219 6.38 -32.15 -15.36
CA VAL A 219 7.12 -33.01 -14.42
C VAL A 219 6.31 -33.16 -13.15
N LYS A 220 5.77 -34.35 -12.90
CA LYS A 220 5.04 -34.66 -11.66
C LYS A 220 5.68 -35.87 -11.00
N ASN A 221 6.06 -35.75 -9.72
CA ASN A 221 6.65 -36.84 -8.92
C ASN A 221 7.84 -37.55 -9.60
N GLY A 222 8.69 -36.81 -10.32
CA GLY A 222 9.83 -37.36 -11.03
C GLY A 222 9.52 -37.97 -12.41
N SER A 223 8.25 -38.10 -12.79
CA SER A 223 7.84 -38.54 -14.13
C SER A 223 7.67 -37.36 -15.07
N VAL A 224 8.11 -37.51 -16.31
CA VAL A 224 8.01 -36.52 -17.37
C VAL A 224 6.99 -37.00 -18.40
N SER A 225 5.94 -36.20 -18.63
CA SER A 225 4.92 -36.49 -19.65
C SER A 225 4.64 -35.25 -20.49
N MET A 226 4.00 -35.43 -21.66
CA MET A 226 3.45 -34.32 -22.42
C MET A 226 2.41 -33.58 -21.55
N ALA A 227 2.46 -32.27 -21.53
CA ALA A 227 1.46 -31.48 -20.83
C ALA A 227 0.19 -31.38 -21.68
N GLU A 228 -0.91 -31.94 -21.25
CA GLU A 228 -2.22 -31.77 -21.88
C GLU A 228 -2.89 -30.46 -21.40
N GLN A 229 -2.57 -30.06 -20.17
CA GLN A 229 -3.09 -28.85 -19.53
C GLN A 229 -2.10 -28.27 -18.53
N LEU A 230 -2.21 -26.96 -18.29
CA LEU A 230 -1.50 -26.25 -17.24
C LEU A 230 -2.44 -26.01 -16.04
N GLU A 231 -1.97 -26.37 -14.88
CA GLU A 231 -2.70 -26.20 -13.62
C GLU A 231 -2.05 -25.09 -12.76
N LEU A 232 -2.76 -23.99 -12.60
CA LEU A 232 -2.29 -22.82 -11.84
C LEU A 232 -2.99 -22.80 -10.47
N ASP A 233 -2.49 -23.59 -9.52
CA ASP A 233 -3.02 -23.64 -8.15
C ASP A 233 -1.97 -23.27 -7.08
N ARG A 234 -0.69 -23.44 -7.42
CA ARG A 234 0.47 -23.23 -6.53
C ARG A 234 1.63 -22.59 -7.30
N VAL A 235 2.84 -22.80 -6.82
CA VAL A 235 4.06 -22.38 -7.52
C VAL A 235 4.30 -23.33 -8.70
N VAL A 236 4.32 -22.79 -9.89
CA VAL A 236 4.66 -23.48 -11.12
C VAL A 236 5.99 -22.93 -11.63
N ASN A 237 6.99 -23.81 -11.76
CA ASN A 237 8.28 -23.45 -12.32
C ASN A 237 8.33 -23.81 -13.81
N ILE A 238 8.62 -22.81 -14.64
CA ILE A 238 8.81 -23.00 -16.10
C ILE A 238 10.31 -23.02 -16.37
N VAL A 239 10.83 -24.20 -16.72
CA VAL A 239 12.25 -24.42 -17.00
C VAL A 239 12.43 -24.68 -18.47
N GLY A 240 13.49 -24.17 -19.07
CA GLY A 240 13.83 -24.35 -20.47
C GLY A 240 15.05 -23.54 -20.86
N MET A 241 15.68 -23.89 -21.99
CA MET A 241 16.81 -23.14 -22.51
C MET A 241 16.42 -21.70 -22.89
N VAL A 242 17.42 -20.86 -23.11
CA VAL A 242 17.22 -19.53 -23.68
C VAL A 242 16.58 -19.68 -25.06
N GLY A 243 15.58 -18.86 -25.38
CA GLY A 243 14.84 -18.96 -26.64
C GLY A 243 13.74 -20.02 -26.71
N ALA A 244 13.55 -20.85 -25.67
CA ALA A 244 12.49 -21.87 -25.62
C ALA A 244 11.05 -21.35 -25.54
N GLY A 245 10.81 -20.05 -25.66
CA GLY A 245 9.47 -19.47 -25.68
C GLY A 245 8.83 -19.26 -24.30
N LYS A 246 9.60 -19.27 -23.20
CA LYS A 246 9.06 -19.03 -21.83
C LYS A 246 8.31 -17.71 -21.72
N THR A 247 8.88 -16.62 -22.22
CA THR A 247 8.25 -15.30 -22.22
C THR A 247 6.99 -15.28 -23.08
N THR A 248 7.00 -15.97 -24.22
CA THR A 248 5.82 -16.14 -25.08
C THR A 248 4.71 -16.87 -24.35
N LEU A 249 5.03 -17.99 -23.70
CA LEU A 249 4.06 -18.71 -22.88
C LEU A 249 3.46 -17.84 -21.78
N LEU A 250 4.28 -17.07 -21.06
CA LEU A 250 3.81 -16.15 -20.02
C LEU A 250 2.90 -15.05 -20.59
N LYS A 251 3.21 -14.52 -21.78
CA LYS A 251 2.35 -13.52 -22.46
C LYS A 251 0.98 -14.12 -22.82
N VAL A 252 0.97 -15.32 -23.39
CA VAL A 252 -0.28 -16.00 -23.77
C VAL A 252 -1.12 -16.36 -22.52
N LEU A 253 -0.48 -16.85 -21.46
CA LEU A 253 -1.14 -17.12 -20.19
C LEU A 253 -1.77 -15.85 -19.59
N ALA A 254 -1.03 -14.74 -19.58
CA ALA A 254 -1.54 -13.47 -19.06
C ALA A 254 -2.73 -12.95 -19.88
N TYR A 255 -2.67 -13.12 -21.21
CA TYR A 255 -3.77 -12.79 -22.11
C TYR A 255 -5.04 -13.59 -21.78
N ILE A 256 -4.94 -14.94 -21.67
CA ILE A 256 -6.06 -15.82 -21.29
C ILE A 256 -6.63 -15.41 -19.93
N LEU A 257 -5.77 -15.12 -18.96
CA LEU A 257 -6.21 -14.73 -17.61
C LEU A 257 -6.96 -13.39 -17.60
N ASP A 258 -6.54 -12.43 -18.43
CA ASP A 258 -7.26 -11.17 -18.61
C ASP A 258 -8.64 -11.39 -19.25
N GLN A 259 -8.73 -12.22 -20.32
CA GLN A 259 -10.01 -12.58 -20.95
C GLN A 259 -10.97 -13.26 -19.95
N ARG A 260 -10.43 -14.09 -19.06
CA ARG A 260 -11.19 -14.73 -17.96
C ARG A 260 -11.45 -13.77 -16.77
N LYS A 261 -11.08 -12.49 -16.88
CA LYS A 261 -11.19 -11.48 -15.81
C LYS A 261 -10.53 -11.92 -14.50
N LYS A 262 -9.44 -12.66 -14.62
CA LYS A 262 -8.64 -13.09 -13.47
C LYS A 262 -7.56 -12.07 -13.19
N ARG A 263 -7.51 -11.62 -11.94
CA ARG A 263 -6.50 -10.65 -11.54
C ARG A 263 -5.11 -11.28 -11.54
N THR A 264 -4.23 -10.72 -12.35
CA THR A 264 -2.89 -11.24 -12.62
C THR A 264 -1.86 -10.13 -12.40
N VAL A 265 -0.70 -10.48 -11.85
CA VAL A 265 0.42 -9.57 -11.69
C VAL A 265 1.63 -10.14 -12.42
N ILE A 266 2.18 -9.38 -13.35
CA ILE A 266 3.45 -9.68 -14.00
C ILE A 266 4.55 -8.85 -13.33
N VAL A 267 5.62 -9.53 -12.91
CA VAL A 267 6.78 -8.89 -12.31
C VAL A 267 7.96 -9.00 -13.24
N THR A 268 8.60 -7.88 -13.55
CA THR A 268 9.77 -7.76 -14.43
C THR A 268 10.97 -7.19 -13.69
N ASP A 269 12.13 -7.25 -14.31
CA ASP A 269 13.36 -6.75 -13.72
C ASP A 269 13.52 -5.22 -13.90
N THR A 270 13.05 -4.68 -15.02
CA THR A 270 13.30 -3.29 -15.42
C THR A 270 12.01 -2.50 -15.66
N VAL A 271 12.09 -1.17 -15.49
CA VAL A 271 10.99 -0.26 -15.80
C VAL A 271 10.68 -0.24 -17.29
N ALA A 272 11.71 -0.35 -18.14
CA ALA A 272 11.52 -0.42 -19.59
C ALA A 272 10.67 -1.63 -19.99
N GLU A 273 10.92 -2.81 -19.42
CA GLU A 273 10.11 -4.02 -19.66
C GLU A 273 8.67 -3.84 -19.17
N VAL A 274 8.44 -3.14 -18.06
CA VAL A 274 7.07 -2.84 -17.60
C VAL A 274 6.31 -2.10 -18.68
N PHE A 275 6.89 -1.04 -19.26
CA PHE A 275 6.21 -0.26 -20.29
C PHE A 275 6.09 -1.01 -21.62
N GLN A 276 7.10 -1.80 -22.03
CA GLN A 276 7.02 -2.63 -23.22
C GLN A 276 5.87 -3.66 -23.11
N LEU A 277 5.74 -4.34 -21.98
CA LEU A 277 4.64 -5.28 -21.75
C LEU A 277 3.29 -4.55 -21.62
N TYR A 278 3.26 -3.38 -21.00
CA TYR A 278 2.07 -2.56 -20.92
C TYR A 278 1.55 -2.21 -22.33
N GLN A 279 2.38 -1.64 -23.18
CA GLN A 279 2.02 -1.34 -24.59
C GLN A 279 1.60 -2.60 -25.35
N TYR A 280 2.31 -3.72 -25.13
CA TYR A 280 1.97 -4.99 -25.73
C TYR A 280 0.56 -5.43 -25.38
N PHE A 281 0.22 -5.48 -24.09
CA PHE A 281 -1.13 -5.90 -23.66
C PHE A 281 -2.22 -4.89 -23.99
N ARG A 282 -1.90 -3.61 -23.96
CA ARG A 282 -2.84 -2.56 -24.41
C ARG A 282 -3.21 -2.72 -25.87
N SER A 283 -2.25 -3.00 -26.73
CA SER A 283 -2.51 -3.23 -28.16
C SER A 283 -3.37 -4.48 -28.43
N LEU A 284 -3.43 -5.41 -27.48
CA LEU A 284 -4.33 -6.58 -27.52
C LEU A 284 -5.73 -6.31 -26.93
N GLY A 285 -5.96 -5.11 -26.39
CA GLY A 285 -7.22 -4.73 -25.76
C GLY A 285 -7.35 -5.22 -24.30
N CYS A 286 -6.26 -5.65 -23.64
CA CYS A 286 -6.28 -6.09 -22.26
C CYS A 286 -6.50 -4.92 -21.29
N GLN A 287 -7.17 -5.18 -20.17
CA GLN A 287 -7.33 -4.24 -19.06
C GLN A 287 -6.09 -4.25 -18.17
N CYS A 288 -5.02 -3.67 -18.65
CA CYS A 288 -3.72 -3.69 -17.97
C CYS A 288 -3.32 -2.30 -17.45
N SER A 289 -2.49 -2.28 -16.39
CA SER A 289 -1.91 -1.07 -15.84
C SER A 289 -0.46 -1.30 -15.41
N PRO A 290 0.44 -0.33 -15.64
CA PRO A 290 1.77 -0.35 -15.07
C PRO A 290 1.71 0.06 -13.59
N LEU A 291 2.60 -0.47 -12.75
CA LEU A 291 2.72 -0.08 -11.35
C LEU A 291 4.19 0.09 -10.97
N ILE A 292 4.67 1.32 -11.00
CA ILE A 292 6.06 1.67 -10.74
C ILE A 292 6.13 2.69 -9.61
N GLY A 293 7.09 2.50 -8.70
CA GLY A 293 7.34 3.44 -7.60
C GLY A 293 7.79 4.81 -8.10
N LYS A 294 7.42 5.89 -7.39
CA LYS A 294 7.76 7.27 -7.81
C LYS A 294 9.26 7.48 -8.02
N ALA A 295 10.10 6.94 -7.13
CA ALA A 295 11.55 7.08 -7.26
C ALA A 295 12.09 6.41 -8.54
N GLU A 296 11.57 5.24 -8.90
CA GLU A 296 11.97 4.55 -10.12
C GLU A 296 11.48 5.27 -11.39
N ARG A 297 10.28 5.92 -11.32
CA ARG A 297 9.80 6.78 -12.41
C ARG A 297 10.75 7.95 -12.68
N VAL A 298 11.20 8.63 -11.61
CA VAL A 298 12.16 9.74 -11.74
C VAL A 298 13.48 9.26 -12.33
N LYS A 299 14.01 8.13 -11.88
CA LYS A 299 15.24 7.55 -12.45
C LYS A 299 15.07 7.25 -13.92
N TYR A 300 13.94 6.64 -14.29
CA TYR A 300 13.66 6.29 -15.68
C TYR A 300 13.53 7.53 -16.58
N ILE A 301 12.85 8.60 -16.10
CA ILE A 301 12.80 9.88 -16.81
C ILE A 301 14.21 10.45 -17.05
N ASN A 302 15.05 10.45 -16.01
CA ASN A 302 16.41 10.98 -16.13
C ASN A 302 17.27 10.16 -17.09
N GLN A 303 17.06 8.86 -17.16
CA GLN A 303 17.71 7.97 -18.12
C GLN A 303 17.28 8.32 -19.56
N LEU A 304 15.98 8.43 -19.82
CA LEU A 304 15.45 8.78 -21.14
C LEU A 304 15.93 10.15 -21.63
N ILE A 305 15.99 11.15 -20.76
CA ILE A 305 16.53 12.48 -21.10
C ILE A 305 18.00 12.38 -21.47
N GLY A 306 18.77 11.50 -20.81
CA GLY A 306 20.20 11.31 -21.12
C GLY A 306 20.45 10.55 -22.44
N GLU A 307 19.49 9.79 -22.91
CA GLU A 307 19.58 9.01 -24.16
C GLU A 307 19.08 9.78 -25.40
N GLU A 308 18.70 11.07 -25.26
CA GLU A 308 18.15 11.93 -26.32
C GLU A 308 16.98 11.27 -27.09
N GLU A 309 16.18 10.42 -26.41
CA GLU A 309 14.98 9.87 -27.00
C GLU A 309 13.90 10.96 -27.15
N ASP A 310 13.75 11.46 -28.35
CA ASP A 310 12.83 12.54 -28.72
C ASP A 310 11.34 12.16 -28.66
N TYR A 311 10.99 10.89 -28.48
CA TYR A 311 9.60 10.41 -28.51
C TYR A 311 9.25 9.51 -27.33
N LEU A 312 8.80 10.10 -26.25
CA LEU A 312 7.98 9.42 -25.27
C LEU A 312 6.53 9.35 -25.78
N ASP A 313 5.99 8.16 -25.85
CA ASP A 313 4.56 7.94 -26.03
C ASP A 313 3.79 8.78 -24.99
N GLU A 314 2.78 9.56 -25.43
CA GLU A 314 2.00 10.44 -24.56
C GLU A 314 1.36 9.68 -23.38
N GLU A 315 0.91 8.43 -23.61
CA GLU A 315 0.34 7.58 -22.57
C GLU A 315 1.39 7.23 -21.51
N ILE A 316 2.61 6.85 -21.92
CA ILE A 316 3.71 6.55 -21.00
C ILE A 316 4.14 7.81 -20.24
N SER A 317 4.25 8.94 -20.94
CA SER A 317 4.65 10.21 -20.30
C SER A 317 3.68 10.63 -19.19
N GLY A 318 2.38 10.38 -19.37
CA GLY A 318 1.36 10.60 -18.36
C GLY A 318 1.60 9.79 -17.08
N TYR A 319 2.02 8.53 -17.21
CA TYR A 319 2.36 7.69 -16.05
C TYR A 319 3.66 8.09 -15.35
N LEU A 320 4.59 8.70 -16.06
CA LEU A 320 5.87 9.11 -15.48
C LEU A 320 5.75 10.34 -14.59
N THR A 321 4.68 11.13 -14.72
CA THR A 321 4.46 12.31 -13.89
C THR A 321 4.44 11.97 -12.41
N THR A 322 5.26 12.69 -11.63
CA THR A 322 5.38 12.51 -10.18
C THR A 322 4.99 13.76 -9.39
N ASN A 323 4.76 14.90 -10.06
CA ASN A 323 4.44 16.17 -9.45
C ASN A 323 3.08 16.18 -8.78
N CYS A 324 2.97 16.88 -7.66
CA CYS A 324 1.72 17.09 -6.95
C CYS A 324 0.88 18.14 -7.68
N LEU A 325 -0.37 17.81 -8.05
CA LEU A 325 -1.26 18.78 -8.69
C LEU A 325 -1.57 19.97 -7.79
N ILE A 326 -1.67 19.78 -6.49
CA ILE A 326 -1.91 20.90 -5.56
C ILE A 326 -0.80 21.91 -5.66
N ASP A 327 0.47 21.46 -5.68
CA ASP A 327 1.61 22.34 -5.83
C ASP A 327 1.61 23.06 -7.20
N GLY A 328 1.22 22.35 -8.25
CA GLY A 328 1.20 22.92 -9.61
C GLY A 328 0.10 23.94 -9.83
N LEU A 329 -1.01 23.85 -9.10
CA LEU A 329 -2.19 24.71 -9.25
C LEU A 329 -2.25 25.87 -8.26
N ASP A 330 -1.48 25.81 -7.17
CA ASP A 330 -1.57 26.80 -6.10
C ASP A 330 -0.34 27.67 -6.00
N THR A 331 -0.53 28.96 -6.27
CA THR A 331 0.49 30.02 -6.15
C THR A 331 0.65 30.52 -4.71
N LYS A 332 -0.21 30.10 -3.76
CA LYS A 332 -0.20 30.56 -2.37
C LYS A 332 0.63 29.70 -1.43
N ASN A 333 1.04 28.52 -1.86
CA ASN A 333 1.89 27.65 -1.05
C ASN A 333 3.34 28.15 -1.13
N GLU A 334 3.83 28.76 -0.06
CA GLU A 334 5.21 29.22 0.06
C GLU A 334 6.24 28.09 0.06
N ASN A 335 5.79 26.86 0.37
CA ASN A 335 6.63 25.68 0.45
C ASN A 335 6.06 24.57 -0.43
N ALA A 336 6.79 24.20 -1.46
CA ALA A 336 6.48 23.05 -2.31
C ALA A 336 6.33 21.76 -1.49
N VAL A 337 5.40 20.89 -1.90
CA VAL A 337 5.23 19.57 -1.29
C VAL A 337 6.43 18.70 -1.64
N SER A 338 7.18 18.28 -0.63
CA SER A 338 8.36 17.46 -0.83
C SER A 338 8.01 16.13 -1.49
N PHE A 339 8.88 15.69 -2.40
CA PHE A 339 8.73 14.43 -3.13
C PHE A 339 8.46 13.22 -2.20
N GLY A 340 7.37 12.51 -2.46
CA GLY A 340 6.95 11.34 -1.69
C GLY A 340 6.30 11.67 -0.33
N GLU A 341 6.05 12.94 -0.05
CA GLU A 341 5.35 13.43 1.15
C GLU A 341 3.95 13.94 0.83
N GLU A 342 3.51 13.78 -0.41
CA GLU A 342 2.24 14.29 -0.89
C GLU A 342 1.07 13.83 -0.02
N PRO A 343 0.20 14.76 0.39
CA PRO A 343 -0.86 14.48 1.36
C PRO A 343 -2.11 13.82 0.76
N CYS A 344 -2.00 13.09 -0.35
CA CYS A 344 -3.09 12.57 -1.17
C CYS A 344 -4.30 12.03 -0.40
N THR A 345 -4.07 11.28 0.70
CA THR A 345 -5.13 10.70 1.55
C THR A 345 -4.95 11.03 3.02
N LYS A 346 -4.17 12.08 3.33
CA LYS A 346 -3.70 12.37 4.70
C LYS A 346 -3.99 13.81 5.13
N LEU A 347 -4.78 14.53 4.39
CA LEU A 347 -5.20 15.87 4.74
C LEU A 347 -6.05 15.85 6.01
N GLU A 348 -5.81 16.76 6.92
CA GLU A 348 -6.55 16.87 8.18
C GLU A 348 -7.01 18.31 8.40
N GLN A 349 -8.26 18.47 8.79
CA GLN A 349 -8.82 19.74 9.22
C GLN A 349 -9.66 19.47 10.49
N GLY A 350 -9.26 20.09 11.59
CA GLY A 350 -9.80 19.73 12.90
C GLY A 350 -9.52 18.24 13.22
N ASN A 351 -10.57 17.51 13.58
CA ASN A 351 -10.48 16.07 13.87
C ASN A 351 -10.89 15.16 12.71
N ARG A 352 -10.97 15.69 11.49
CA ARG A 352 -11.44 14.97 10.32
C ARG A 352 -10.32 14.78 9.31
N ARG A 353 -10.31 13.62 8.66
CA ARG A 353 -9.42 13.32 7.53
C ARG A 353 -10.14 13.52 6.22
N TYR A 354 -9.38 13.99 5.26
CA TYR A 354 -9.83 14.26 3.91
C TYR A 354 -8.88 13.63 2.89
N VAL A 355 -9.41 13.36 1.72
CA VAL A 355 -8.67 12.94 0.53
C VAL A 355 -8.44 14.20 -0.31
N CYS A 356 -7.32 14.26 -1.00
CA CYS A 356 -7.03 15.32 -1.98
C CYS A 356 -8.17 15.38 -3.00
N PRO A 357 -8.74 16.55 -3.30
CA PRO A 357 -9.85 16.67 -4.27
C PRO A 357 -9.45 16.19 -5.66
N TYR A 358 -8.19 16.33 -6.04
CA TYR A 358 -7.65 15.87 -7.31
C TYR A 358 -7.20 14.41 -7.33
N PHE A 359 -7.43 13.65 -6.25
CA PHE A 359 -6.89 12.28 -6.13
C PHE A 359 -7.32 11.37 -7.28
N GLU A 360 -8.56 11.46 -7.72
CA GLU A 360 -9.13 10.60 -8.77
C GLU A 360 -8.63 10.98 -10.19
N GLN A 361 -8.11 12.20 -10.36
CA GLN A 361 -7.64 12.71 -11.65
C GLN A 361 -6.11 12.89 -11.68
N CYS A 362 -5.46 12.80 -10.53
CA CYS A 362 -4.05 13.11 -10.40
C CYS A 362 -3.16 12.11 -11.18
N PRO A 363 -2.37 12.56 -12.17
CA PRO A 363 -1.48 11.69 -12.94
C PRO A 363 -0.46 10.97 -12.04
N ALA A 364 0.01 11.64 -10.99
CA ALA A 364 0.97 11.04 -10.06
C ALA A 364 0.45 9.79 -9.34
N THR A 365 -0.88 9.61 -9.26
CA THR A 365 -1.55 8.45 -8.65
C THR A 365 -2.27 7.55 -9.66
N ALA A 366 -2.23 7.87 -10.96
CA ALA A 366 -2.94 7.14 -12.03
C ALA A 366 -2.64 5.63 -12.00
N MET A 367 -1.36 5.24 -12.01
CA MET A 367 -0.95 3.84 -11.94
C MET A 367 -1.58 3.08 -10.76
N GLN A 368 -1.68 3.74 -9.60
CA GLN A 368 -2.22 3.10 -8.40
C GLN A 368 -3.73 2.89 -8.50
N ARG A 369 -4.44 3.84 -9.09
CA ARG A 369 -5.89 3.75 -9.31
C ARG A 369 -6.22 2.66 -10.33
N GLU A 370 -5.55 2.69 -11.46
CA GLU A 370 -5.75 1.72 -12.53
C GLU A 370 -5.35 0.31 -12.11
N ALA A 371 -4.26 0.17 -11.33
CA ALA A 371 -3.90 -1.11 -10.75
C ALA A 371 -4.96 -1.68 -9.78
N LEU A 372 -5.87 -0.87 -9.26
CA LEU A 372 -6.99 -1.35 -8.44
C LEU A 372 -8.14 -1.91 -9.28
N THR A 373 -8.33 -1.41 -10.49
CA THR A 373 -9.46 -1.76 -11.37
C THR A 373 -9.07 -2.71 -12.50
N GLY A 374 -7.79 -2.69 -12.92
CA GLY A 374 -7.28 -3.54 -14.00
C GLY A 374 -7.18 -5.02 -13.59
N ASN A 375 -7.38 -5.90 -14.56
CA ASN A 375 -7.18 -7.34 -14.37
C ASN A 375 -5.69 -7.70 -14.37
N LEU A 376 -4.89 -6.99 -15.18
CA LEU A 376 -3.47 -7.26 -15.36
C LEU A 376 -2.64 -6.09 -14.85
N VAL A 377 -1.81 -6.33 -13.85
CA VAL A 377 -0.88 -5.35 -13.29
C VAL A 377 0.55 -5.75 -13.67
N ILE A 378 1.30 -4.83 -14.26
CA ILE A 378 2.68 -5.04 -14.66
C ILE A 378 3.59 -4.18 -13.79
N THR A 379 4.57 -4.78 -13.13
CA THR A 379 5.37 -4.09 -12.11
C THR A 379 6.79 -4.63 -12.03
N THR A 380 7.69 -3.88 -11.40
CA THR A 380 9.00 -4.38 -10.99
C THR A 380 8.93 -5.05 -9.61
N VAL A 381 9.96 -5.83 -9.25
CA VAL A 381 10.09 -6.40 -7.89
C VAL A 381 9.99 -5.29 -6.83
N ALA A 382 10.68 -4.17 -7.03
CA ALA A 382 10.59 -3.01 -6.13
C ALA A 382 9.18 -2.41 -6.09
N GLY A 383 8.52 -2.30 -7.25
CA GLY A 383 7.13 -1.83 -7.36
C GLY A 383 6.15 -2.75 -6.65
N LEU A 384 6.32 -4.06 -6.76
CA LEU A 384 5.49 -5.04 -6.05
C LEU A 384 5.63 -4.91 -4.53
N VAL A 385 6.86 -4.87 -4.01
CA VAL A 385 7.15 -4.80 -2.57
C VAL A 385 6.68 -3.47 -1.98
N MET A 386 7.01 -2.35 -2.62
CA MET A 386 6.66 -1.02 -2.13
C MET A 386 5.22 -0.64 -2.46
N GLY A 387 4.69 -1.08 -3.58
CA GLY A 387 3.33 -0.84 -4.05
C GLY A 387 2.29 -1.63 -3.26
N SER A 388 2.56 -2.89 -2.90
CA SER A 388 1.65 -3.74 -2.10
C SER A 388 1.32 -3.14 -0.74
N SER A 389 2.21 -2.33 -0.18
CA SER A 389 1.97 -1.62 1.08
C SER A 389 1.06 -0.39 0.94
N ARG A 390 0.93 0.18 -0.25
CA ARG A 390 0.13 1.38 -0.52
C ARG A 390 -1.15 1.12 -1.31
N CYS A 391 -1.11 0.13 -2.18
CA CYS A 391 -2.26 -0.34 -2.93
C CYS A 391 -2.66 -1.71 -2.39
N CYS A 392 -3.92 -1.92 -2.05
CA CYS A 392 -4.47 -3.25 -1.75
C CYS A 392 -4.50 -4.14 -3.02
N VAL A 393 -3.41 -4.15 -3.79
CA VAL A 393 -3.32 -4.84 -5.08
C VAL A 393 -3.35 -6.36 -4.91
N LEU A 394 -2.99 -6.85 -3.72
CA LEU A 394 -2.92 -8.28 -3.42
C LEU A 394 -4.03 -8.77 -2.48
N ARG A 395 -5.13 -8.02 -2.37
CA ARG A 395 -6.31 -8.46 -1.61
C ARG A 395 -7.36 -9.08 -2.48
#